data_09526384ba7d88ea967eb2eb01c78ed9
#
_entry.id   09526384ba7d88ea967eb2eb01c78ed9
#
_cell.length_a   1.000
_cell.length_b   1.000
_cell.length_c   1.000
_cell.angle_alpha   90.00
_cell.angle_beta   90.00
_cell.angle_gamma   90.00
#
_symmetry.space_group_name_H-M   'P 1'
#
loop_
_entity.id
_entity.type
_entity.pdbx_description
1 polymer ?
#
loop_
_entity_poly.entity_id
_entity_poly.type
_entity_poly.pdbx_seq_one_letter_code
_entity_poly.pdbx_strand_id
1 'polypeptide(L)'
;MKMMKRRIALLLLSLIFVCSPKVWSQERFFDARVSRYGELEQVLGDKWNTIDSLVVHGPISAPDFKTIVRCAKDGNLRIVNLQYAQVENHKIPDSGFVDWNWYTSGHYLDIRRIILPDDITEFGYCAFIGLTLRQINIPSSLRKLGASSFEDNRWLEGDPLVIPEGVTEIPTRCFARCNSIKRIILPSTLKTINMLAFYYVRVEEMNFPEGLDSIGLSAIYATHLREIVLPNTVKRVGDSSFSNNLKLKRIVLPEGLTEIPDSFLSLCDMLEEANIPTTVTKIGRSAFQWCSELKVNQLPPKLRWIGYDAFDSCLLDSIVFPSTVEYIEGGAFRDLHHLQKIYSLSPNPPHCTEHPLANPGKGPFHGFTPNDIPVYVPIGSGEKYRKAFGWNYFTNIIETDKFPLGVEPPFVEGLGKYMVYGRDGSLVIELPEEPSSPILYSIYTVEGKTIAQGYLTGSHVLQLPSGGVYVVRVGTSIHKVSL
;
A
#
# COMPACT_ATOMS: atom_id res chain seq x y z
N MET A 1 -25.40 26.26 -35.70
CA MET A 1 -24.64 25.66 -34.61
C MET A 1 -24.28 24.15 -34.74
N LYS A 2 -24.73 23.46 -35.82
CA LYS A 2 -24.40 22.05 -36.12
C LYS A 2 -23.27 21.82 -37.12
N MET A 3 -22.83 22.87 -37.82
CA MET A 3 -21.74 22.78 -38.83
C MET A 3 -20.35 23.15 -38.32
N MET A 4 -20.23 23.74 -37.13
CA MET A 4 -18.93 24.14 -36.54
C MET A 4 -18.25 23.03 -35.74
N LYS A 5 -18.99 22.00 -35.28
CA LYS A 5 -18.43 20.86 -34.51
C LYS A 5 -17.74 19.79 -35.37
N ARG A 6 -17.96 19.78 -36.70
CA ARG A 6 -17.29 18.82 -37.61
C ARG A 6 -15.92 19.28 -38.16
N ARG A 7 -15.59 20.58 -38.00
CA ARG A 7 -14.29 21.12 -38.48
C ARG A 7 -13.19 21.13 -37.41
N ILE A 8 -13.55 20.98 -36.13
CA ILE A 8 -12.58 20.94 -35.02
C ILE A 8 -11.99 19.53 -34.84
N ALA A 9 -12.72 18.48 -35.20
CA ALA A 9 -12.22 17.10 -35.12
C ALA A 9 -11.21 16.74 -36.23
N LEU A 10 -11.16 17.50 -37.32
CA LEU A 10 -10.21 17.29 -38.42
C LEU A 10 -8.96 18.16 -38.31
N LEU A 11 -8.94 19.19 -37.46
CA LEU A 11 -7.80 20.10 -37.24
C LEU A 11 -6.88 19.68 -36.10
N LEU A 12 -7.27 18.73 -35.24
CA LEU A 12 -6.41 18.13 -34.21
C LEU A 12 -5.58 16.94 -34.70
N LEU A 13 -5.78 16.51 -35.94
CA LEU A 13 -4.97 15.44 -36.58
C LEU A 13 -3.84 16.02 -37.50
N SER A 14 -3.72 17.34 -37.63
CA SER A 14 -2.76 17.96 -38.56
C SER A 14 -1.64 18.77 -37.90
N LEU A 15 -1.51 18.79 -36.60
CA LEU A 15 -0.55 19.66 -35.87
C LEU A 15 0.59 18.91 -35.13
N ILE A 16 0.87 17.63 -35.49
CA ILE A 16 2.06 16.91 -34.98
C ILE A 16 2.95 16.46 -36.15
N PHE A 17 3.13 17.28 -37.13
CA PHE A 17 4.09 17.00 -38.20
C PHE A 17 4.82 18.25 -38.66
N VAL A 18 5.80 18.72 -37.92
CA VAL A 18 7.00 19.39 -38.45
C VAL A 18 8.09 19.33 -37.37
N CYS A 19 9.04 18.38 -37.46
CA CYS A 19 10.48 18.64 -37.38
C CYS A 19 11.29 17.35 -37.43
N SER A 20 12.06 17.27 -38.44
CA SER A 20 13.23 16.42 -38.76
C SER A 20 12.99 15.17 -39.61
N PRO A 21 13.76 15.00 -40.69
CA PRO A 21 13.66 13.84 -41.57
C PRO A 21 14.49 12.69 -40.99
N LYS A 22 13.94 11.99 -40.00
CA LYS A 22 14.31 10.59 -39.76
C LYS A 22 13.43 9.79 -40.71
N VAL A 23 14.07 8.99 -41.54
CA VAL A 23 13.45 8.02 -42.44
C VAL A 23 12.41 7.23 -41.61
N TRP A 24 11.13 7.61 -41.73
CA TRP A 24 10.02 6.84 -41.22
C TRP A 24 9.91 5.66 -42.17
N SER A 25 10.23 4.45 -41.74
CA SER A 25 9.77 3.25 -42.43
C SER A 25 8.26 3.38 -42.51
N GLN A 26 7.68 3.29 -43.71
CA GLN A 26 6.23 3.24 -43.86
C GLN A 26 5.71 2.16 -42.93
N GLU A 27 4.87 2.54 -41.95
CA GLU A 27 4.16 1.58 -41.12
C GLU A 27 3.42 0.61 -42.03
N ARG A 28 3.79 -0.67 -41.95
CA ARG A 28 3.15 -1.72 -42.75
C ARG A 28 1.86 -2.12 -42.07
N PHE A 29 0.84 -1.33 -42.33
CA PHE A 29 -0.50 -1.50 -41.78
C PHE A 29 -1.26 -2.59 -42.54
N PHE A 30 -2.02 -3.41 -41.78
CA PHE A 30 -2.94 -4.41 -42.31
C PHE A 30 -4.30 -4.33 -41.62
N ASP A 31 -5.39 -4.19 -42.41
CA ASP A 31 -6.79 -4.24 -41.97
C ASP A 31 -7.36 -5.61 -42.26
N ALA A 32 -7.46 -6.47 -41.25
CA ALA A 32 -7.94 -7.85 -41.34
C ALA A 32 -9.46 -7.91 -41.10
N ARG A 33 -10.19 -8.47 -42.03
CA ARG A 33 -11.63 -8.74 -41.90
C ARG A 33 -11.86 -10.21 -41.78
N VAL A 34 -12.15 -10.66 -40.57
CA VAL A 34 -12.35 -12.05 -40.17
C VAL A 34 -13.84 -12.38 -40.20
N SER A 35 -14.22 -13.47 -40.84
CA SER A 35 -15.62 -13.90 -40.97
C SER A 35 -16.02 -14.96 -39.94
N ARG A 36 -15.06 -15.70 -39.41
CA ARG A 36 -15.23 -16.78 -38.43
C ARG A 36 -14.09 -16.82 -37.44
N TYR A 37 -14.34 -17.36 -36.28
CA TYR A 37 -13.33 -17.60 -35.24
C TYR A 37 -12.20 -18.49 -35.78
N GLY A 38 -10.94 -18.12 -35.47
CA GLY A 38 -9.75 -18.89 -35.86
C GLY A 38 -9.27 -18.66 -37.30
N GLU A 39 -9.83 -17.68 -38.03
CA GLU A 39 -9.55 -17.46 -39.45
C GLU A 39 -8.44 -16.41 -39.71
N LEU A 40 -7.96 -15.73 -38.67
CA LEU A 40 -7.02 -14.59 -38.82
C LEU A 40 -5.73 -15.01 -39.55
N GLU A 41 -5.18 -16.18 -39.32
CA GLU A 41 -3.97 -16.67 -39.98
C GLU A 41 -4.18 -16.78 -41.51
N GLN A 42 -5.32 -17.30 -41.91
CA GLN A 42 -5.68 -17.45 -43.32
C GLN A 42 -5.88 -16.05 -43.97
N VAL A 43 -6.51 -15.11 -43.24
CA VAL A 43 -6.73 -13.72 -43.75
C VAL A 43 -5.41 -12.97 -43.92
N LEU A 44 -4.45 -13.17 -42.99
CA LEU A 44 -3.13 -12.53 -43.11
C LEU A 44 -2.27 -13.11 -44.26
N GLY A 45 -2.42 -14.40 -44.59
CA GLY A 45 -1.61 -15.07 -45.60
C GLY A 45 -0.11 -14.78 -45.41
N ASP A 46 0.58 -14.40 -46.48
CA ASP A 46 2.02 -14.11 -46.46
C ASP A 46 2.38 -12.76 -45.80
N LYS A 47 1.39 -11.98 -45.33
CA LYS A 47 1.65 -10.66 -44.73
C LYS A 47 2.06 -10.74 -43.26
N TRP A 48 1.80 -11.86 -42.59
CA TRP A 48 1.94 -12.06 -41.16
C TRP A 48 3.32 -11.60 -40.57
N ASN A 49 4.41 -11.76 -41.33
CA ASN A 49 5.78 -11.42 -40.89
C ASN A 49 6.28 -10.04 -41.32
N THR A 50 5.49 -9.31 -42.13
CA THR A 50 5.91 -8.04 -42.67
C THR A 50 5.17 -6.85 -42.08
N ILE A 51 4.06 -7.05 -41.36
CA ILE A 51 3.23 -6.00 -40.79
C ILE A 51 3.78 -5.47 -39.49
N ASP A 52 3.70 -4.16 -39.26
CA ASP A 52 4.05 -3.50 -38.00
C ASP A 52 2.80 -3.17 -37.17
N SER A 53 1.67 -2.99 -37.85
CA SER A 53 0.37 -2.62 -37.26
C SER A 53 -0.75 -3.47 -37.84
N LEU A 54 -1.61 -4.01 -36.99
CA LEU A 54 -2.74 -4.86 -37.33
C LEU A 54 -4.03 -4.27 -36.76
N VAL A 55 -5.03 -4.07 -37.61
CA VAL A 55 -6.42 -3.84 -37.18
C VAL A 55 -7.23 -5.09 -37.51
N VAL A 56 -8.07 -5.54 -36.58
CA VAL A 56 -8.91 -6.71 -36.76
C VAL A 56 -10.39 -6.33 -36.63
N HIS A 57 -11.18 -6.76 -37.62
CA HIS A 57 -12.64 -6.67 -37.63
C HIS A 57 -13.23 -8.09 -37.62
N GLY A 58 -14.35 -8.25 -36.91
CA GLY A 58 -15.10 -9.50 -36.85
C GLY A 58 -14.68 -10.45 -35.72
N PRO A 59 -15.16 -11.69 -35.75
CA PRO A 59 -15.03 -12.62 -34.65
C PRO A 59 -13.60 -13.16 -34.48
N ILE A 60 -13.06 -13.10 -33.26
CA ILE A 60 -11.74 -13.67 -32.90
C ILE A 60 -11.81 -14.48 -31.61
N SER A 61 -11.00 -15.52 -31.56
CA SER A 61 -10.91 -16.47 -30.44
C SER A 61 -9.45 -16.84 -30.13
N ALA A 62 -9.20 -17.73 -29.19
CA ALA A 62 -7.87 -18.11 -28.73
C ALA A 62 -6.87 -18.48 -29.87
N PRO A 63 -7.23 -19.19 -30.95
CA PRO A 63 -6.33 -19.40 -32.10
C PRO A 63 -5.87 -18.12 -32.77
N ASP A 64 -6.75 -17.12 -32.89
CA ASP A 64 -6.41 -15.83 -33.54
C ASP A 64 -5.38 -15.06 -32.70
N PHE A 65 -5.47 -15.12 -31.37
CA PHE A 65 -4.47 -14.52 -30.47
C PHE A 65 -3.10 -15.20 -30.64
N LYS A 66 -3.04 -16.52 -30.86
CA LYS A 66 -1.78 -17.22 -31.17
C LYS A 66 -1.17 -16.72 -32.49
N THR A 67 -2.00 -16.45 -33.47
CA THR A 67 -1.57 -15.85 -34.74
C THR A 67 -0.96 -14.46 -34.49
N ILE A 68 -1.60 -13.61 -33.70
CA ILE A 68 -1.07 -12.29 -33.30
C ILE A 68 0.30 -12.42 -32.61
N VAL A 69 0.42 -13.37 -31.66
CA VAL A 69 1.68 -13.67 -30.96
C VAL A 69 2.77 -14.07 -31.94
N ARG A 70 2.47 -14.94 -32.91
CA ARG A 70 3.43 -15.34 -33.95
C ARG A 70 3.85 -14.13 -34.82
N CYS A 71 2.93 -13.26 -35.19
CA CYS A 71 3.25 -12.04 -35.94
C CYS A 71 4.20 -11.10 -35.17
N ALA A 72 4.09 -11.06 -33.84
CA ALA A 72 4.97 -10.26 -32.99
C ALA A 72 6.33 -10.93 -32.73
N LYS A 73 6.34 -12.25 -32.50
CA LYS A 73 7.53 -13.03 -32.17
C LYS A 73 8.46 -13.22 -33.36
N ASP A 74 7.90 -13.73 -34.46
CA ASP A 74 8.63 -14.15 -35.65
C ASP A 74 8.58 -13.11 -36.78
N GLY A 75 7.78 -12.03 -36.60
CA GLY A 75 7.60 -10.92 -37.51
C GLY A 75 7.94 -9.56 -36.90
N ASN A 76 7.22 -8.53 -37.33
CA ASN A 76 7.49 -7.14 -36.92
C ASN A 76 6.31 -6.47 -36.19
N LEU A 77 5.25 -7.20 -35.85
CA LEU A 77 4.03 -6.61 -35.29
C LEU A 77 4.27 -5.98 -33.91
N ARG A 78 3.93 -4.70 -33.79
CA ARG A 78 4.08 -3.90 -32.55
C ARG A 78 2.80 -3.23 -32.07
N ILE A 79 1.84 -3.03 -32.99
CA ILE A 79 0.58 -2.35 -32.70
C ILE A 79 -0.57 -3.29 -33.06
N VAL A 80 -1.43 -3.57 -32.10
CA VAL A 80 -2.61 -4.42 -32.26
C VAL A 80 -3.85 -3.62 -31.92
N ASN A 81 -4.72 -3.42 -32.90
CA ASN A 81 -6.00 -2.75 -32.72
C ASN A 81 -7.14 -3.76 -32.92
N LEU A 82 -7.78 -4.13 -31.82
CA LEU A 82 -8.94 -5.02 -31.75
C LEU A 82 -10.24 -4.26 -31.51
N GLN A 83 -10.26 -2.93 -31.62
CA GLN A 83 -11.44 -2.11 -31.31
C GLN A 83 -12.71 -2.56 -32.03
N TYR A 84 -12.57 -3.13 -33.22
CA TYR A 84 -13.67 -3.60 -34.07
C TYR A 84 -13.82 -5.13 -34.07
N ALA A 85 -13.04 -5.83 -33.26
CA ALA A 85 -13.12 -7.28 -33.14
C ALA A 85 -14.24 -7.68 -32.18
N GLN A 86 -14.85 -8.81 -32.46
CA GLN A 86 -15.80 -9.49 -31.59
C GLN A 86 -15.06 -10.62 -30.87
N VAL A 87 -14.54 -10.31 -29.68
CA VAL A 87 -13.78 -11.29 -28.91
C VAL A 87 -14.72 -12.29 -28.27
N GLU A 88 -14.42 -13.57 -28.50
CA GLU A 88 -15.21 -14.70 -27.96
C GLU A 88 -15.42 -14.58 -26.44
N ASN A 89 -16.67 -14.69 -26.00
CA ASN A 89 -17.08 -14.57 -24.60
C ASN A 89 -16.71 -13.23 -23.92
N HIS A 90 -16.43 -12.17 -24.68
CA HIS A 90 -15.96 -10.87 -24.17
C HIS A 90 -14.75 -10.99 -23.23
N LYS A 91 -13.90 -12.00 -23.45
CA LYS A 91 -12.76 -12.34 -22.62
C LYS A 91 -11.48 -12.36 -23.45
N ILE A 92 -10.45 -11.61 -23.03
CA ILE A 92 -9.10 -11.86 -23.51
C ILE A 92 -8.65 -13.21 -22.94
N PRO A 93 -8.27 -14.18 -23.78
CA PRO A 93 -8.02 -15.54 -23.32
C PRO A 93 -6.82 -15.62 -22.38
N ASP A 94 -6.76 -16.71 -21.62
CA ASP A 94 -5.62 -17.03 -20.79
C ASP A 94 -4.38 -17.14 -21.68
N SER A 95 -3.29 -16.46 -21.29
CA SER A 95 -2.06 -16.38 -22.10
C SER A 95 -2.27 -15.81 -23.51
N GLY A 96 -3.27 -14.94 -23.69
CA GLY A 96 -3.69 -14.46 -25.00
C GLY A 96 -2.59 -13.83 -25.83
N PHE A 97 -1.65 -13.13 -25.20
CA PHE A 97 -0.51 -12.48 -25.85
C PHE A 97 0.84 -13.08 -25.41
N VAL A 98 0.91 -14.37 -25.12
CA VAL A 98 2.11 -15.01 -24.56
C VAL A 98 2.60 -16.16 -25.43
N ASP A 99 3.90 -16.19 -25.70
CA ASP A 99 4.65 -17.39 -26.06
C ASP A 99 5.49 -17.82 -24.85
N TRP A 100 5.08 -18.92 -24.21
CA TRP A 100 5.72 -19.37 -22.99
C TRP A 100 7.19 -19.76 -23.16
N ASN A 101 7.55 -20.37 -24.28
CA ASN A 101 8.94 -20.74 -24.55
C ASN A 101 9.83 -19.50 -24.69
N TRP A 102 9.30 -18.45 -25.33
CA TRP A 102 9.98 -17.19 -25.51
C TRP A 102 10.12 -16.44 -24.17
N TYR A 103 9.02 -16.32 -23.41
CA TYR A 103 9.00 -15.64 -22.12
C TYR A 103 9.90 -16.33 -21.08
N THR A 104 9.85 -17.67 -20.96
CA THR A 104 10.69 -18.40 -20.00
C THR A 104 12.18 -18.39 -20.37
N SER A 105 12.51 -18.10 -21.63
CA SER A 105 13.89 -17.84 -22.08
C SER A 105 14.37 -16.41 -21.80
N GLY A 106 13.59 -15.59 -21.08
CA GLY A 106 13.92 -14.23 -20.68
C GLY A 106 13.66 -13.17 -21.76
N HIS A 107 12.85 -13.48 -22.77
CA HIS A 107 12.52 -12.55 -23.83
C HIS A 107 11.12 -11.97 -23.67
N TYR A 108 10.94 -10.72 -24.14
CA TYR A 108 9.67 -10.01 -24.18
C TYR A 108 9.16 -9.93 -25.61
N LEU A 109 7.83 -10.09 -25.81
CA LEU A 109 7.24 -9.81 -27.10
C LEU A 109 7.14 -8.30 -27.33
N ASP A 110 7.62 -7.80 -28.50
CA ASP A 110 7.68 -6.38 -28.77
C ASP A 110 6.31 -5.82 -29.27
N ILE A 111 5.25 -6.10 -28.49
CA ILE A 111 3.94 -5.47 -28.67
C ILE A 111 3.89 -4.24 -27.77
N ARG A 112 3.82 -3.04 -28.37
CA ARG A 112 3.94 -1.76 -27.69
C ARG A 112 2.60 -1.09 -27.42
N ARG A 113 1.60 -1.37 -28.24
CA ARG A 113 0.27 -0.80 -28.11
C ARG A 113 -0.80 -1.82 -28.44
N ILE A 114 -1.81 -1.89 -27.56
CA ILE A 114 -3.01 -2.70 -27.76
C ILE A 114 -4.23 -1.79 -27.57
N ILE A 115 -5.18 -1.86 -28.51
CA ILE A 115 -6.48 -1.22 -28.39
C ILE A 115 -7.52 -2.32 -28.35
N LEU A 116 -8.23 -2.42 -27.23
CA LEU A 116 -9.25 -3.43 -26.97
C LEU A 116 -10.66 -2.91 -27.32
N PRO A 117 -11.61 -3.82 -27.64
CA PRO A 117 -13.02 -3.48 -27.72
C PRO A 117 -13.56 -2.99 -26.38
N ASP A 118 -14.60 -2.13 -26.44
CA ASP A 118 -15.21 -1.55 -25.22
C ASP A 118 -16.08 -2.54 -24.45
N ASP A 119 -16.40 -3.71 -25.02
CA ASP A 119 -17.28 -4.74 -24.45
C ASP A 119 -16.53 -5.88 -23.71
N ILE A 120 -15.21 -5.79 -23.59
CA ILE A 120 -14.42 -6.78 -22.85
C ILE A 120 -14.73 -6.71 -21.35
N THR A 121 -15.10 -7.84 -20.78
CA THR A 121 -15.48 -7.97 -19.35
C THR A 121 -14.46 -8.72 -18.51
N GLU A 122 -13.57 -9.51 -19.12
CA GLU A 122 -12.56 -10.32 -18.42
C GLU A 122 -11.21 -10.29 -19.14
N PHE A 123 -10.13 -10.14 -18.36
CA PHE A 123 -8.78 -10.49 -18.78
C PHE A 123 -8.40 -11.84 -18.18
N GLY A 124 -7.92 -12.75 -19.00
CA GLY A 124 -7.51 -14.08 -18.59
C GLY A 124 -6.22 -14.12 -17.76
N TYR A 125 -5.90 -15.29 -17.25
CA TYR A 125 -4.63 -15.58 -16.59
C TYR A 125 -3.46 -15.28 -17.52
N CYS A 126 -2.46 -14.49 -17.05
CA CYS A 126 -1.28 -14.10 -17.82
C CYS A 126 -1.59 -13.50 -19.21
N ALA A 127 -2.75 -12.86 -19.39
CA ALA A 127 -3.22 -12.42 -20.72
C ALA A 127 -2.21 -11.53 -21.47
N PHE A 128 -1.50 -10.66 -20.77
CA PHE A 128 -0.53 -9.70 -21.33
C PHE A 128 0.86 -9.79 -20.67
N ILE A 129 1.20 -10.91 -20.03
CA ILE A 129 2.48 -11.04 -19.31
C ILE A 129 3.69 -10.87 -20.25
N GLY A 130 4.72 -10.15 -19.78
CA GLY A 130 6.00 -10.09 -20.48
C GLY A 130 6.00 -9.41 -21.86
N LEU A 131 5.18 -8.37 -22.03
CA LEU A 131 5.20 -7.54 -23.24
C LEU A 131 6.08 -6.30 -23.04
N THR A 132 6.53 -5.69 -24.15
CA THR A 132 7.10 -4.33 -24.13
C THR A 132 6.00 -3.26 -24.17
N LEU A 133 4.84 -3.58 -23.62
CA LEU A 133 3.62 -2.78 -23.71
C LEU A 133 3.84 -1.39 -23.10
N ARG A 134 3.49 -0.35 -23.89
CA ARG A 134 3.50 1.04 -23.43
C ARG A 134 2.09 1.56 -23.19
N GLN A 135 1.14 1.19 -24.04
CA GLN A 135 -0.21 1.70 -24.00
C GLN A 135 -1.25 0.59 -24.23
N ILE A 136 -2.27 0.60 -23.40
CA ILE A 136 -3.47 -0.22 -23.53
C ILE A 136 -4.66 0.57 -22.96
N ASN A 137 -5.82 0.50 -23.59
CA ASN A 137 -7.05 0.97 -22.96
C ASN A 137 -7.59 -0.12 -22.02
N ILE A 138 -8.08 0.29 -20.86
CA ILE A 138 -8.82 -0.59 -19.96
C ILE A 138 -10.31 -0.32 -20.17
N PRO A 139 -11.09 -1.25 -20.76
CA PRO A 139 -12.51 -1.04 -21.04
C PRO A 139 -13.32 -0.81 -19.76
N SER A 140 -14.27 0.12 -19.79
CA SER A 140 -15.15 0.40 -18.63
C SER A 140 -16.10 -0.76 -18.28
N SER A 141 -16.30 -1.67 -19.23
CA SER A 141 -17.05 -2.93 -19.06
C SER A 141 -16.28 -3.99 -18.26
N LEU A 142 -14.96 -3.83 -18.06
CA LEU A 142 -14.13 -4.82 -17.37
C LEU A 142 -14.63 -5.04 -15.93
N ARG A 143 -14.74 -6.31 -15.54
CA ARG A 143 -15.19 -6.75 -14.21
C ARG A 143 -14.20 -7.68 -13.54
N LYS A 144 -13.36 -8.36 -14.33
CA LYS A 144 -12.44 -9.36 -13.83
C LYS A 144 -11.06 -9.25 -14.46
N LEU A 145 -10.06 -9.19 -13.61
CA LEU A 145 -8.64 -9.29 -13.97
C LEU A 145 -8.14 -10.71 -13.69
N GLY A 146 -7.34 -11.27 -14.58
CA GLY A 146 -6.66 -12.54 -14.33
C GLY A 146 -5.38 -12.37 -13.51
N ALA A 147 -4.98 -13.39 -12.77
CA ALA A 147 -3.69 -13.37 -12.09
C ALA A 147 -2.55 -13.20 -13.10
N SER A 148 -1.52 -12.44 -12.73
CA SER A 148 -0.37 -12.11 -13.58
C SER A 148 -0.75 -11.47 -14.93
N SER A 149 -1.97 -10.94 -15.10
CA SER A 149 -2.45 -10.50 -16.41
C SER A 149 -1.58 -9.39 -17.04
N PHE A 150 -0.94 -8.55 -16.23
CA PHE A 150 -0.01 -7.51 -16.68
C PHE A 150 1.42 -7.68 -16.13
N GLU A 151 1.73 -8.82 -15.50
CA GLU A 151 3.05 -9.02 -14.91
C GLU A 151 4.17 -8.77 -15.90
N ASP A 152 5.25 -8.13 -15.44
CA ASP A 152 6.46 -7.82 -16.23
C ASP A 152 6.25 -6.86 -17.42
N ASN A 153 5.17 -6.06 -17.43
CA ASN A 153 5.01 -4.96 -18.39
C ASN A 153 5.76 -3.70 -17.92
N ARG A 154 7.08 -3.76 -17.93
CA ARG A 154 7.97 -2.76 -17.33
C ARG A 154 7.85 -1.37 -17.92
N TRP A 155 7.34 -1.25 -19.14
CA TRP A 155 7.21 0.00 -19.90
C TRP A 155 5.76 0.48 -20.00
N LEU A 156 4.81 -0.23 -19.37
CA LEU A 156 3.41 0.16 -19.37
C LEU A 156 3.23 1.54 -18.74
N GLU A 157 2.83 2.49 -19.58
CA GLU A 157 2.54 3.85 -19.21
C GLU A 157 1.04 4.00 -18.93
N GLY A 158 0.71 4.73 -17.90
CA GLY A 158 -0.66 5.10 -17.54
C GLY A 158 -0.55 6.15 -16.46
N ASP A 159 -1.05 7.34 -16.72
CA ASP A 159 -0.97 8.42 -15.74
C ASP A 159 -2.27 9.22 -15.70
N PRO A 160 -3.22 8.77 -14.89
CA PRO A 160 -3.25 7.56 -14.07
C PRO A 160 -3.67 6.29 -14.84
N LEU A 161 -3.23 5.12 -14.37
CA LEU A 161 -3.87 3.84 -14.71
C LEU A 161 -5.18 3.74 -13.90
N VAL A 162 -6.31 3.74 -14.59
CA VAL A 162 -7.64 3.67 -13.95
C VAL A 162 -8.17 2.25 -14.05
N ILE A 163 -8.46 1.63 -12.90
CA ILE A 163 -9.15 0.34 -12.84
C ILE A 163 -10.66 0.62 -12.76
N PRO A 164 -11.48 0.03 -13.66
CA PRO A 164 -12.89 0.38 -13.76
C PRO A 164 -13.73 -0.04 -12.54
N GLU A 165 -14.81 0.70 -12.30
CA GLU A 165 -15.82 0.32 -11.33
C GLU A 165 -16.44 -1.04 -11.68
N GLY A 166 -16.74 -1.82 -10.62
CA GLY A 166 -17.21 -3.20 -10.73
C GLY A 166 -16.10 -4.24 -10.66
N VAL A 167 -14.82 -3.85 -10.78
CA VAL A 167 -13.70 -4.73 -10.39
C VAL A 167 -13.66 -4.79 -8.86
N THR A 168 -13.71 -6.00 -8.30
CA THR A 168 -13.76 -6.24 -6.85
C THR A 168 -12.45 -6.79 -6.29
N GLU A 169 -11.53 -7.18 -7.15
CA GLU A 169 -10.28 -7.85 -6.78
C GLU A 169 -9.13 -7.44 -7.71
N ILE A 170 -7.97 -7.10 -7.15
CA ILE A 170 -6.70 -7.10 -7.87
C ILE A 170 -6.03 -8.43 -7.59
N PRO A 171 -5.96 -9.35 -8.58
CA PRO A 171 -5.47 -10.70 -8.33
C PRO A 171 -3.96 -10.77 -8.15
N THR A 172 -3.50 -11.95 -7.74
CA THR A 172 -2.09 -12.25 -7.50
C THR A 172 -1.22 -11.84 -8.68
N ARG A 173 -0.14 -11.07 -8.39
CA ARG A 173 0.88 -10.59 -9.33
C ARG A 173 0.34 -9.76 -10.52
N CYS A 174 -0.91 -9.30 -10.46
CA CYS A 174 -1.60 -8.68 -11.61
C CYS A 174 -0.76 -7.59 -12.30
N PHE A 175 -0.18 -6.67 -11.53
CA PHE A 175 0.66 -5.58 -12.02
C PHE A 175 2.12 -5.71 -11.57
N ALA A 176 2.55 -6.89 -11.10
CA ALA A 176 3.92 -7.05 -10.61
C ALA A 176 4.95 -6.61 -11.67
N ARG A 177 5.93 -5.79 -11.25
CA ARG A 177 7.02 -5.24 -12.09
C ARG A 177 6.58 -4.31 -13.23
N CYS A 178 5.38 -3.71 -13.16
CA CYS A 178 4.96 -2.64 -14.06
C CYS A 178 5.61 -1.30 -13.64
N ASN A 179 6.91 -1.14 -13.91
CA ASN A 179 7.75 -0.11 -13.30
C ASN A 179 7.51 1.31 -13.80
N SER A 180 6.81 1.50 -14.93
CA SER A 180 6.57 2.82 -15.51
C SER A 180 5.25 3.46 -15.05
N ILE A 181 4.37 2.71 -14.37
CA ILE A 181 3.13 3.25 -13.82
C ILE A 181 3.44 4.15 -12.63
N LYS A 182 2.98 5.41 -12.68
CA LYS A 182 3.22 6.41 -11.64
C LYS A 182 2.02 6.63 -10.73
N ARG A 183 0.81 6.59 -11.28
CA ARG A 183 -0.42 6.76 -10.52
C ARG A 183 -1.42 5.66 -10.86
N ILE A 184 -2.12 5.16 -9.84
CA ILE A 184 -3.17 4.14 -9.99
C ILE A 184 -4.42 4.64 -9.27
N ILE A 185 -5.56 4.57 -9.97
CA ILE A 185 -6.87 4.81 -9.37
C ILE A 185 -7.60 3.48 -9.25
N LEU A 186 -7.80 3.04 -8.01
CA LEU A 186 -8.54 1.83 -7.68
C LEU A 186 -10.04 2.15 -7.54
N PRO A 187 -10.95 1.25 -7.98
CA PRO A 187 -12.39 1.48 -7.95
C PRO A 187 -12.96 1.41 -6.52
N SER A 188 -14.08 2.10 -6.31
CA SER A 188 -14.80 2.07 -5.02
C SER A 188 -15.36 0.68 -4.67
N THR A 189 -15.53 -0.17 -5.68
CA THR A 189 -16.02 -1.55 -5.55
C THR A 189 -14.96 -2.54 -5.07
N LEU A 190 -13.67 -2.15 -4.98
CA LEU A 190 -12.58 -3.04 -4.64
C LEU A 190 -12.67 -3.57 -3.21
N LYS A 191 -12.51 -4.89 -3.05
CA LYS A 191 -12.54 -5.60 -1.75
C LYS A 191 -11.19 -6.19 -1.37
N THR A 192 -10.41 -6.64 -2.35
CA THR A 192 -9.16 -7.35 -2.09
C THR A 192 -8.04 -6.91 -3.03
N ILE A 193 -6.85 -6.76 -2.47
CA ILE A 193 -5.59 -6.67 -3.20
C ILE A 193 -4.80 -7.92 -2.82
N ASN A 194 -4.60 -8.85 -3.75
CA ASN A 194 -3.99 -10.13 -3.46
C ASN A 194 -2.46 -10.11 -3.43
N MET A 195 -1.89 -11.28 -3.14
CA MET A 195 -0.45 -11.49 -3.00
C MET A 195 0.34 -10.93 -4.19
N LEU A 196 1.39 -10.13 -3.93
CA LEU A 196 2.30 -9.58 -4.93
C LEU A 196 1.63 -8.70 -6.01
N ALA A 197 0.40 -8.23 -5.79
CA ALA A 197 -0.40 -7.54 -6.82
C ALA A 197 0.31 -6.35 -7.46
N PHE A 198 1.02 -5.53 -6.67
CA PHE A 198 1.81 -4.38 -7.10
C PHE A 198 3.30 -4.52 -6.72
N TYR A 199 3.82 -5.73 -6.71
CA TYR A 199 5.20 -6.04 -6.35
C TYR A 199 6.20 -5.37 -7.29
N TYR A 200 7.11 -4.53 -6.78
CA TYR A 200 8.07 -3.73 -7.56
C TYR A 200 7.40 -2.80 -8.60
N VAL A 201 6.25 -2.23 -8.29
CA VAL A 201 5.65 -1.15 -9.10
C VAL A 201 6.08 0.19 -8.53
N ARG A 202 6.71 1.04 -9.35
CA ARG A 202 7.20 2.35 -8.89
C ARG A 202 6.10 3.41 -8.80
N VAL A 203 4.91 3.00 -8.35
CA VAL A 203 3.77 3.89 -8.16
C VAL A 203 4.06 4.91 -7.05
N GLU A 204 3.73 6.17 -7.33
CA GLU A 204 3.95 7.29 -6.41
C GLU A 204 2.65 7.74 -5.73
N GLU A 205 1.50 7.47 -6.36
CA GLU A 205 0.16 7.79 -5.85
C GLU A 205 -0.81 6.62 -6.10
N MET A 206 -1.51 6.21 -5.06
CA MET A 206 -2.56 5.18 -5.09
C MET A 206 -3.59 5.49 -4.02
N ASN A 207 -4.87 5.43 -4.38
CA ASN A 207 -5.96 5.50 -3.40
C ASN A 207 -6.25 4.11 -2.81
N PHE A 208 -6.68 4.07 -1.56
CA PHE A 208 -7.21 2.86 -0.91
C PHE A 208 -8.70 3.09 -0.64
N PRO A 209 -9.62 2.49 -1.44
CA PRO A 209 -11.03 2.84 -1.36
C PRO A 209 -11.68 2.33 -0.09
N GLU A 210 -12.68 3.07 0.40
CA GLU A 210 -13.56 2.62 1.47
C GLU A 210 -14.26 1.32 1.05
N GLY A 211 -14.26 0.34 1.94
CA GLY A 211 -14.77 -0.99 1.63
C GLY A 211 -13.70 -2.01 1.22
N LEU A 212 -12.43 -1.61 1.09
CA LEU A 212 -11.31 -2.55 0.99
C LEU A 212 -11.22 -3.38 2.28
N ASP A 213 -11.23 -4.71 2.18
CA ASP A 213 -11.26 -5.65 3.31
C ASP A 213 -9.89 -6.26 3.61
N SER A 214 -9.10 -6.53 2.57
CA SER A 214 -7.83 -7.23 2.76
C SER A 214 -6.75 -6.85 1.74
N ILE A 215 -5.50 -6.90 2.23
CA ILE A 215 -4.27 -6.69 1.46
C ILE A 215 -3.37 -7.91 1.69
N GLY A 216 -2.95 -8.56 0.61
CA GLY A 216 -2.21 -9.82 0.64
C GLY A 216 -0.72 -9.67 0.94
N LEU A 217 -0.05 -10.83 1.03
CA LEU A 217 1.40 -10.94 1.23
C LEU A 217 2.16 -10.17 0.15
N SER A 218 3.11 -9.30 0.56
CA SER A 218 3.95 -8.48 -0.32
C SER A 218 3.16 -7.72 -1.41
N ALA A 219 1.90 -7.41 -1.17
CA ALA A 219 1.00 -6.87 -2.19
C ALA A 219 1.43 -5.49 -2.70
N ILE A 220 2.03 -4.67 -1.84
CA ILE A 220 2.48 -3.30 -2.11
C ILE A 220 3.96 -3.17 -1.71
N TYR A 221 4.74 -4.19 -2.07
CA TYR A 221 6.16 -4.29 -1.77
C TYR A 221 6.99 -3.48 -2.77
N ALA A 222 7.96 -2.70 -2.26
CA ALA A 222 8.93 -1.94 -3.06
C ALA A 222 8.26 -0.98 -4.07
N THR A 223 7.29 -0.21 -3.59
CA THR A 223 6.68 0.90 -4.34
C THR A 223 7.38 2.23 -4.01
N HIS A 224 6.92 3.32 -4.65
CA HIS A 224 7.42 4.67 -4.39
C HIS A 224 6.40 5.57 -3.66
N LEU A 225 5.40 4.97 -3.03
CA LEU A 225 4.40 5.69 -2.23
C LEU A 225 5.09 6.46 -1.11
N ARG A 226 4.66 7.70 -0.88
CA ARG A 226 5.16 8.55 0.21
C ARG A 226 4.28 8.53 1.43
N GLU A 227 3.01 8.32 1.23
CA GLU A 227 2.00 8.22 2.27
C GLU A 227 1.00 7.10 1.94
N ILE A 228 0.58 6.39 2.98
CA ILE A 228 -0.45 5.36 2.91
C ILE A 228 -1.48 5.63 3.99
N VAL A 229 -2.75 5.74 3.61
CA VAL A 229 -3.87 5.83 4.54
C VAL A 229 -4.82 4.68 4.24
N LEU A 230 -4.85 3.69 5.11
CA LEU A 230 -5.74 2.54 4.95
C LEU A 230 -7.12 2.86 5.54
N PRO A 231 -8.22 2.51 4.84
CA PRO A 231 -9.56 2.70 5.35
C PRO A 231 -9.85 1.76 6.54
N ASN A 232 -10.74 2.18 7.43
CA ASN A 232 -11.12 1.40 8.62
C ASN A 232 -11.82 0.06 8.31
N THR A 233 -12.15 -0.17 7.05
CA THR A 233 -12.73 -1.44 6.58
C THR A 233 -11.70 -2.55 6.40
N VAL A 234 -10.40 -2.21 6.31
CA VAL A 234 -9.33 -3.21 6.20
C VAL A 234 -9.19 -3.98 7.50
N LYS A 235 -9.40 -5.29 7.42
CA LYS A 235 -9.34 -6.23 8.55
C LYS A 235 -8.13 -7.12 8.53
N ARG A 236 -7.55 -7.33 7.37
CA ARG A 236 -6.42 -8.24 7.17
C ARG A 236 -5.35 -7.62 6.30
N VAL A 237 -4.13 -7.71 6.78
CA VAL A 237 -2.93 -7.35 6.03
C VAL A 237 -1.96 -8.53 6.09
N GLY A 238 -1.29 -8.82 4.98
CA GLY A 238 -0.36 -9.94 4.89
C GLY A 238 1.06 -9.56 5.28
N ASP A 239 1.91 -10.58 5.47
CA ASP A 239 3.32 -10.40 5.74
C ASP A 239 3.99 -9.61 4.63
N SER A 240 4.97 -8.78 4.98
CA SER A 240 5.73 -7.94 4.05
C SER A 240 4.88 -7.05 3.14
N SER A 241 3.59 -6.85 3.44
CA SER A 241 2.65 -6.19 2.52
C SER A 241 3.08 -4.79 2.11
N PHE A 242 3.80 -4.07 2.95
CA PHE A 242 4.34 -2.73 2.69
C PHE A 242 5.86 -2.65 2.86
N SER A 243 6.56 -3.77 2.89
CA SER A 243 8.01 -3.81 3.07
C SER A 243 8.75 -3.17 1.87
N ASN A 244 9.98 -2.67 2.14
CA ASN A 244 10.89 -2.10 1.14
C ASN A 244 10.34 -0.85 0.41
N ASN A 245 9.43 -0.11 1.04
CA ASN A 245 8.92 1.16 0.53
C ASN A 245 9.85 2.30 0.94
N LEU A 246 10.99 2.42 0.24
CA LEU A 246 12.10 3.31 0.60
C LEU A 246 11.75 4.81 0.60
N LYS A 247 10.60 5.20 0.05
CA LYS A 247 10.13 6.59 0.01
C LYS A 247 8.96 6.87 0.95
N LEU A 248 8.46 5.83 1.63
CA LEU A 248 7.33 5.95 2.52
C LEU A 248 7.71 6.72 3.77
N LYS A 249 7.02 7.84 4.02
CA LYS A 249 7.22 8.69 5.20
C LYS A 249 6.18 8.47 6.27
N ARG A 250 4.97 8.11 5.87
CA ARG A 250 3.84 7.99 6.78
C ARG A 250 2.89 6.88 6.36
N ILE A 251 2.43 6.12 7.36
CA ILE A 251 1.34 5.15 7.19
C ILE A 251 0.30 5.31 8.30
N VAL A 252 -0.98 5.30 7.91
CA VAL A 252 -2.12 5.27 8.84
C VAL A 252 -2.80 3.91 8.73
N LEU A 253 -2.80 3.16 9.84
CA LEU A 253 -3.40 1.84 9.94
C LEU A 253 -4.80 1.94 10.56
N PRO A 254 -5.75 1.05 10.16
CA PRO A 254 -7.08 1.03 10.74
C PRO A 254 -7.08 0.50 12.18
N GLU A 255 -7.89 1.10 13.05
CA GLU A 255 -8.02 0.70 14.46
C GLU A 255 -8.57 -0.74 14.67
N GLY A 256 -9.05 -1.38 13.61
CA GLY A 256 -9.53 -2.77 13.66
C GLY A 256 -8.46 -3.85 13.61
N LEU A 257 -7.19 -3.50 13.34
CA LEU A 257 -6.10 -4.48 13.30
C LEU A 257 -5.73 -4.94 14.73
N THR A 258 -5.61 -6.24 14.90
CA THR A 258 -5.21 -6.86 16.18
C THR A 258 -3.76 -7.35 16.18
N GLU A 259 -3.14 -7.45 15.01
CA GLU A 259 -1.75 -7.87 14.84
C GLU A 259 -1.09 -7.02 13.74
N ILE A 260 0.20 -6.75 13.91
CA ILE A 260 1.10 -6.27 12.85
C ILE A 260 1.84 -7.50 12.32
N PRO A 261 1.73 -7.84 11.01
CA PRO A 261 2.33 -9.04 10.44
C PRO A 261 3.86 -9.05 10.44
N ASP A 262 4.44 -10.20 10.10
CA ASP A 262 5.89 -10.35 9.93
C ASP A 262 6.40 -9.47 8.76
N SER A 263 7.52 -8.79 8.97
CA SER A 263 8.19 -7.91 7.99
C SER A 263 7.29 -6.83 7.39
N PHE A 264 6.23 -6.44 8.08
CA PHE A 264 5.13 -5.59 7.57
C PHE A 264 5.62 -4.31 6.87
N LEU A 265 6.51 -3.56 7.52
CA LEU A 265 7.13 -2.31 7.05
C LEU A 265 8.67 -2.39 7.02
N SER A 266 9.22 -3.60 7.06
CA SER A 266 10.68 -3.78 7.04
C SER A 266 11.31 -3.04 5.84
N LEU A 267 12.48 -2.40 6.06
CA LEU A 267 13.20 -1.65 5.04
C LEU A 267 12.46 -0.40 4.53
N CYS A 268 11.64 0.23 5.37
CA CYS A 268 11.05 1.54 5.07
C CYS A 268 11.91 2.64 5.70
N ASP A 269 13.11 2.87 5.13
CA ASP A 269 14.18 3.69 5.72
C ASP A 269 13.73 5.14 6.03
N MET A 270 12.84 5.70 5.23
CA MET A 270 12.33 7.07 5.39
C MET A 270 11.04 7.16 6.20
N LEU A 271 10.57 6.05 6.80
CA LEU A 271 9.33 6.05 7.56
C LEU A 271 9.52 6.82 8.88
N GLU A 272 8.86 7.96 8.98
CA GLU A 272 8.89 8.83 10.15
C GLU A 272 7.74 8.53 11.12
N GLU A 273 6.55 8.18 10.56
CA GLU A 273 5.31 8.03 11.31
C GLU A 273 4.54 6.75 10.95
N ALA A 274 4.20 5.98 11.95
CA ALA A 274 3.28 4.86 11.87
C ALA A 274 2.40 4.83 13.12
N ASN A 275 1.07 5.00 12.97
CA ASN A 275 0.19 4.76 14.08
C ASN A 275 0.03 3.25 14.26
N ILE A 276 0.45 2.71 15.39
CA ILE A 276 0.17 1.31 15.73
C ILE A 276 -1.17 1.29 16.48
N PRO A 277 -2.22 0.64 15.95
CA PRO A 277 -3.55 0.66 16.55
C PRO A 277 -3.57 0.18 18.00
N THR A 278 -4.40 0.79 18.82
CA THR A 278 -4.52 0.45 20.26
C THR A 278 -5.06 -0.96 20.52
N THR A 279 -5.64 -1.57 19.50
CA THR A 279 -6.16 -2.96 19.51
C THR A 279 -5.09 -4.02 19.30
N VAL A 280 -3.87 -3.63 18.86
CA VAL A 280 -2.79 -4.56 18.54
C VAL A 280 -2.31 -5.31 19.78
N THR A 281 -2.28 -6.63 19.69
CA THR A 281 -1.80 -7.56 20.73
C THR A 281 -0.47 -8.21 20.38
N LYS A 282 -0.10 -8.19 19.08
CA LYS A 282 1.15 -8.81 18.58
C LYS A 282 1.78 -7.94 17.51
N ILE A 283 3.09 -7.74 17.61
CA ILE A 283 3.95 -7.18 16.57
C ILE A 283 4.83 -8.30 16.05
N GLY A 284 4.73 -8.58 14.76
CA GLY A 284 5.41 -9.67 14.08
C GLY A 284 6.92 -9.49 13.98
N ARG A 285 7.60 -10.51 13.48
CA ARG A 285 9.05 -10.55 13.30
C ARG A 285 9.47 -9.53 12.24
N SER A 286 10.56 -8.80 12.51
CA SER A 286 11.08 -7.76 11.60
C SER A 286 10.03 -6.75 11.14
N ALA A 287 8.94 -6.57 11.89
CA ALA A 287 7.79 -5.78 11.44
C ALA A 287 8.15 -4.34 11.04
N PHE A 288 9.08 -3.71 11.75
CA PHE A 288 9.63 -2.38 11.51
C PHE A 288 11.16 -2.39 11.37
N GLN A 289 11.74 -3.54 11.09
CA GLN A 289 13.20 -3.66 10.97
C GLN A 289 13.74 -2.70 9.91
N TRP A 290 14.78 -1.93 10.26
CA TRP A 290 15.40 -0.91 9.42
C TRP A 290 14.48 0.23 8.99
N CYS A 291 13.54 0.60 9.84
CA CYS A 291 12.84 1.87 9.73
C CYS A 291 13.65 2.94 10.46
N SER A 292 14.75 3.40 9.84
CA SER A 292 15.79 4.21 10.50
C SER A 292 15.33 5.59 10.97
N GLU A 293 14.21 6.10 10.47
CA GLU A 293 13.63 7.39 10.86
C GLU A 293 12.39 7.23 11.75
N LEU A 294 11.96 6.00 12.05
CA LEU A 294 10.72 5.73 12.76
C LEU A 294 10.84 6.06 14.25
N LYS A 295 9.96 6.95 14.71
CA LYS A 295 9.83 7.37 16.10
C LYS A 295 8.53 6.80 16.70
N VAL A 296 8.60 5.65 17.34
CA VAL A 296 7.50 5.07 18.10
C VAL A 296 7.86 5.06 19.58
N ASN A 297 7.33 6.00 20.33
CA ASN A 297 7.66 6.14 21.76
C ASN A 297 6.71 5.33 22.67
N GLN A 298 5.58 4.90 22.17
CA GLN A 298 4.58 4.17 22.92
C GLN A 298 4.12 2.94 22.18
N LEU A 299 4.14 1.81 22.89
CA LEU A 299 3.61 0.55 22.38
C LEU A 299 2.11 0.44 22.72
N PRO A 300 1.32 -0.30 21.91
CA PRO A 300 -0.11 -0.46 22.13
C PRO A 300 -0.44 -0.99 23.52
N PRO A 301 -1.46 -0.48 24.22
CA PRO A 301 -1.75 -0.83 25.60
C PRO A 301 -2.19 -2.29 25.81
N LYS A 302 -2.57 -2.99 24.74
CA LYS A 302 -2.95 -4.41 24.75
C LYS A 302 -1.85 -5.34 24.24
N LEU A 303 -0.67 -4.80 23.93
CA LEU A 303 0.43 -5.57 23.34
C LEU A 303 0.90 -6.65 24.30
N ARG A 304 1.03 -7.88 23.81
CA ARG A 304 1.50 -9.06 24.56
C ARG A 304 2.77 -9.67 24.00
N TRP A 305 2.98 -9.57 22.67
CA TRP A 305 4.08 -10.23 21.98
C TRP A 305 4.81 -9.30 21.02
N ILE A 306 6.16 -9.30 21.08
CA ILE A 306 7.04 -8.57 20.18
C ILE A 306 8.02 -9.56 19.56
N GLY A 307 7.96 -9.71 18.23
CA GLY A 307 8.72 -10.70 17.47
C GLY A 307 10.20 -10.35 17.29
N TYR A 308 10.97 -11.29 16.74
CA TYR A 308 12.40 -11.09 16.42
C TYR A 308 12.63 -9.85 15.59
N ASP A 309 13.67 -9.09 15.92
CA ASP A 309 14.11 -7.92 15.16
C ASP A 309 12.99 -6.91 14.85
N ALA A 310 11.88 -6.93 15.62
CA ALA A 310 10.68 -6.16 15.32
C ALA A 310 10.96 -4.64 15.14
N PHE A 311 11.84 -4.07 15.96
CA PHE A 311 12.28 -2.67 15.94
C PHE A 311 13.80 -2.53 15.77
N ASP A 312 14.45 -3.55 15.21
CA ASP A 312 15.89 -3.50 14.95
C ASP A 312 16.24 -2.29 14.09
N SER A 313 17.23 -1.51 14.54
CA SER A 313 17.73 -0.32 13.83
C SER A 313 16.69 0.77 13.57
N CYS A 314 15.73 0.94 14.48
CA CYS A 314 14.78 2.07 14.49
C CYS A 314 15.35 3.29 15.24
N LEU A 315 14.76 4.47 15.01
CA LEU A 315 15.13 5.72 15.68
C LEU A 315 14.34 5.95 16.97
N LEU A 316 14.35 4.99 17.90
CA LEU A 316 13.65 5.11 19.17
C LEU A 316 14.52 5.85 20.19
N ASP A 317 14.00 6.92 20.82
CA ASP A 317 14.63 7.64 21.91
C ASP A 317 14.18 7.15 23.30
N SER A 318 12.97 6.60 23.39
CA SER A 318 12.43 6.00 24.61
C SER A 318 11.44 4.88 24.26
N ILE A 319 11.27 3.94 25.19
CA ILE A 319 10.28 2.85 25.05
C ILE A 319 9.44 2.76 26.32
N VAL A 320 8.12 2.68 26.16
CA VAL A 320 7.19 2.39 27.26
C VAL A 320 6.54 1.03 27.00
N PHE A 321 6.95 0.02 27.76
CA PHE A 321 6.33 -1.30 27.73
C PHE A 321 5.08 -1.30 28.60
N PRO A 322 3.88 -1.52 28.06
CA PRO A 322 2.68 -1.69 28.85
C PRO A 322 2.79 -2.96 29.73
N SER A 323 2.06 -2.99 30.84
CA SER A 323 2.07 -4.13 31.76
C SER A 323 1.54 -5.45 31.15
N THR A 324 0.93 -5.36 29.97
CA THR A 324 0.38 -6.49 29.20
C THR A 324 1.42 -7.27 28.41
N VAL A 325 2.64 -6.71 28.20
CA VAL A 325 3.69 -7.39 27.43
C VAL A 325 4.17 -8.61 28.21
N GLU A 326 4.08 -9.76 27.57
CA GLU A 326 4.46 -11.07 28.13
C GLU A 326 5.76 -11.60 27.53
N TYR A 327 5.96 -11.37 26.22
CA TYR A 327 7.07 -11.95 25.46
C TYR A 327 7.76 -10.91 24.58
N ILE A 328 9.10 -10.94 24.59
CA ILE A 328 9.97 -10.14 23.72
C ILE A 328 11.01 -11.09 23.12
N GLU A 329 10.97 -11.30 21.82
CA GLU A 329 11.90 -12.19 21.12
C GLU A 329 13.27 -11.53 20.91
N GLY A 330 14.31 -12.36 20.67
CA GLY A 330 15.69 -11.92 20.53
C GLY A 330 15.87 -10.90 19.40
N GLY A 331 16.69 -9.87 19.63
CA GLY A 331 16.96 -8.81 18.68
C GLY A 331 15.83 -7.78 18.49
N ALA A 332 14.67 -7.96 19.14
CA ALA A 332 13.51 -7.09 18.94
C ALA A 332 13.81 -5.59 19.05
N PHE A 333 14.79 -5.22 19.83
CA PHE A 333 15.27 -3.85 20.07
C PHE A 333 16.79 -3.76 19.93
N ARG A 334 17.35 -4.45 18.93
CA ARG A 334 18.76 -4.42 18.60
C ARG A 334 19.13 -3.09 17.90
N ASP A 335 20.36 -2.65 18.08
CA ASP A 335 20.97 -1.52 17.35
C ASP A 335 20.20 -0.20 17.46
N LEU A 336 19.58 0.06 18.63
CA LEU A 336 18.89 1.31 18.93
C LEU A 336 19.89 2.37 19.45
N HIS A 337 20.66 2.99 18.57
CA HIS A 337 21.73 3.93 18.90
C HIS A 337 21.30 5.16 19.69
N HIS A 338 20.03 5.57 19.58
CA HIS A 338 19.49 6.81 20.15
C HIS A 338 18.65 6.58 21.41
N LEU A 339 18.52 5.32 21.84
CA LEU A 339 17.72 4.98 23.01
C LEU A 339 18.32 5.57 24.28
N GLN A 340 17.53 6.37 25.02
CA GLN A 340 17.96 7.10 26.21
C GLN A 340 17.34 6.55 27.49
N LYS A 341 16.17 5.91 27.41
CA LYS A 341 15.45 5.39 28.59
C LYS A 341 14.39 4.37 28.22
N ILE A 342 14.09 3.50 29.16
CA ILE A 342 13.01 2.52 29.08
C ILE A 342 12.10 2.64 30.30
N TYR A 343 10.80 2.52 30.09
CA TYR A 343 9.81 2.30 31.14
C TYR A 343 9.16 0.95 30.94
N SER A 344 9.15 0.10 31.97
CA SER A 344 8.39 -1.14 31.97
C SER A 344 7.35 -1.12 33.08
N LEU A 345 6.08 -1.11 32.70
CA LEU A 345 4.96 -0.94 33.65
C LEU A 345 4.59 -2.23 34.39
N SER A 346 5.18 -3.36 34.00
CA SER A 346 4.92 -4.65 34.64
C SER A 346 5.73 -4.84 35.90
N PRO A 347 5.15 -5.32 37.04
CA PRO A 347 5.89 -5.72 38.22
C PRO A 347 6.70 -7.01 38.04
N ASN A 348 6.48 -7.72 36.95
CA ASN A 348 7.27 -8.87 36.52
C ASN A 348 7.88 -8.60 35.14
N PRO A 349 9.19 -8.83 34.95
CA PRO A 349 9.82 -8.63 33.67
C PRO A 349 9.17 -9.50 32.58
N PRO A 350 8.83 -8.94 31.41
CA PRO A 350 8.47 -9.72 30.24
C PRO A 350 9.49 -10.83 29.96
N HIS A 351 9.02 -12.00 29.53
CA HIS A 351 9.89 -13.11 29.18
C HIS A 351 10.65 -12.80 27.90
N CYS A 352 11.98 -12.83 27.97
CA CYS A 352 12.85 -12.61 26.81
C CYS A 352 13.39 -13.93 26.28
N THR A 353 13.51 -14.06 24.96
CA THR A 353 14.14 -15.21 24.31
C THR A 353 15.45 -14.84 23.63
N GLU A 354 16.29 -15.82 23.32
CA GLU A 354 17.46 -15.64 22.49
C GLU A 354 17.07 -15.46 21.01
N HIS A 355 17.94 -14.81 20.24
CA HIS A 355 17.78 -14.75 18.80
C HIS A 355 18.17 -16.11 18.17
N PRO A 356 17.28 -16.77 17.41
CA PRO A 356 17.47 -18.16 17.00
C PRO A 356 18.60 -18.37 15.99
N LEU A 357 18.94 -17.35 15.19
CA LEU A 357 19.84 -17.51 14.03
C LEU A 357 21.09 -16.62 14.07
N ALA A 358 20.98 -15.38 14.54
CA ALA A 358 22.04 -14.40 14.28
C ALA A 358 23.05 -14.25 15.43
N ASN A 359 22.67 -14.46 16.70
CA ASN A 359 23.54 -14.24 17.86
C ASN A 359 23.14 -15.14 19.03
N PRO A 360 23.59 -16.40 19.09
CA PRO A 360 23.29 -17.29 20.21
C PRO A 360 23.66 -16.65 21.56
N GLY A 361 22.77 -16.75 22.54
CA GLY A 361 22.95 -16.16 23.86
C GLY A 361 22.61 -14.67 23.96
N LYS A 362 22.20 -14.00 22.86
CA LYS A 362 21.78 -12.59 22.88
C LYS A 362 20.27 -12.45 22.98
N GLY A 363 19.82 -11.64 23.96
CA GLY A 363 18.43 -11.31 24.18
C GLY A 363 17.89 -10.21 23.24
N PRO A 364 16.74 -9.60 23.59
CA PRO A 364 16.11 -8.55 22.78
C PRO A 364 16.98 -7.30 22.57
N PHE A 365 17.75 -6.94 23.59
CA PHE A 365 18.59 -5.74 23.62
C PHE A 365 20.06 -6.14 23.43
N HIS A 366 20.69 -5.73 22.36
CA HIS A 366 22.11 -5.95 22.11
C HIS A 366 22.61 -5.09 20.96
N GLY A 367 23.82 -5.34 20.49
CA GLY A 367 24.46 -4.54 19.43
C GLY A 367 24.82 -3.16 19.94
N PHE A 368 24.40 -2.13 19.25
CA PHE A 368 24.66 -0.74 19.63
C PHE A 368 23.61 -0.13 20.56
N THR A 369 22.63 -0.92 21.05
CA THR A 369 21.68 -0.45 22.07
C THR A 369 22.43 -0.14 23.37
N PRO A 370 22.37 1.10 23.92
CA PRO A 370 23.09 1.44 25.15
C PRO A 370 22.58 0.62 26.35
N ASN A 371 23.49 0.12 27.18
CA ASN A 371 23.14 -0.69 28.36
C ASN A 371 23.20 0.05 29.70
N ASP A 372 23.65 1.27 29.72
CA ASP A 372 23.80 2.12 30.90
C ASP A 372 22.64 3.13 31.08
N ILE A 373 21.71 3.13 30.15
CA ILE A 373 20.51 3.99 30.21
C ILE A 373 19.59 3.59 31.39
N PRO A 374 18.81 4.54 31.93
CA PRO A 374 17.84 4.24 32.97
C PRO A 374 16.69 3.36 32.45
N VAL A 375 16.45 2.26 33.17
CA VAL A 375 15.29 1.38 32.99
C VAL A 375 14.42 1.52 34.24
N TYR A 376 13.28 2.21 34.06
CA TYR A 376 12.34 2.46 35.15
C TYR A 376 11.35 1.31 35.27
N VAL A 377 11.26 0.74 36.49
CA VAL A 377 10.40 -0.40 36.81
C VAL A 377 9.60 -0.13 38.10
N PRO A 378 8.46 -0.82 38.36
CA PRO A 378 7.68 -0.63 39.57
C PRO A 378 8.49 -0.89 40.83
N ILE A 379 8.15 -0.18 41.92
CA ILE A 379 8.76 -0.37 43.26
C ILE A 379 8.66 -1.85 43.67
N GLY A 380 9.76 -2.44 44.15
CA GLY A 380 9.87 -3.83 44.53
C GLY A 380 10.10 -4.81 43.38
N SER A 381 10.28 -4.30 42.14
CA SER A 381 10.51 -5.14 40.95
C SER A 381 11.97 -5.22 40.51
N GLY A 382 12.82 -4.30 40.97
CA GLY A 382 14.17 -4.10 40.43
C GLY A 382 15.04 -5.36 40.46
N GLU A 383 14.98 -6.15 41.57
CA GLU A 383 15.76 -7.39 41.71
C GLU A 383 15.32 -8.46 40.69
N LYS A 384 14.02 -8.53 40.37
CA LYS A 384 13.49 -9.44 39.34
C LYS A 384 14.03 -9.08 37.95
N TYR A 385 14.04 -7.78 37.60
CA TYR A 385 14.56 -7.28 36.34
C TYR A 385 16.08 -7.51 36.22
N ARG A 386 16.87 -7.26 37.27
CA ARG A 386 18.31 -7.51 37.25
C ARG A 386 18.68 -8.97 37.00
N LYS A 387 17.82 -9.92 37.41
CA LYS A 387 18.04 -11.37 37.23
C LYS A 387 17.45 -11.94 35.96
N ALA A 388 16.47 -11.27 35.36
CA ALA A 388 15.76 -11.77 34.20
C ALA A 388 16.63 -11.69 32.94
N PHE A 389 16.67 -12.78 32.18
CA PHE A 389 17.35 -12.83 30.89
C PHE A 389 16.82 -11.71 29.96
N GLY A 390 17.71 -11.09 29.22
CA GLY A 390 17.43 -9.94 28.37
C GLY A 390 17.43 -8.61 29.13
N TRP A 391 16.78 -8.53 30.29
CA TRP A 391 16.75 -7.33 31.13
C TRP A 391 18.06 -7.14 31.93
N ASN A 392 18.75 -8.20 32.25
CA ASN A 392 20.09 -8.18 32.86
C ASN A 392 21.19 -7.58 31.93
N TYR A 393 20.84 -7.24 30.72
CA TYR A 393 21.67 -6.46 29.82
C TYR A 393 21.92 -5.04 30.36
N PHE A 394 20.91 -4.46 31.06
CA PHE A 394 20.97 -3.10 31.56
C PHE A 394 21.61 -3.03 32.95
N THR A 395 22.51 -2.06 33.10
CA THR A 395 23.23 -1.82 34.38
C THR A 395 22.52 -0.84 35.30
N ASN A 396 21.57 -0.04 34.79
CA ASN A 396 20.90 1.07 35.49
C ASN A 396 19.39 0.83 35.61
N ILE A 397 18.98 -0.10 36.48
CA ILE A 397 17.57 -0.39 36.81
C ILE A 397 17.11 0.43 37.99
N ILE A 398 16.12 1.30 37.80
CA ILE A 398 15.59 2.26 38.76
C ILE A 398 14.15 1.90 39.13
N GLU A 399 13.87 1.69 40.41
CA GLU A 399 12.52 1.52 40.89
C GLU A 399 11.81 2.87 41.05
N THR A 400 10.57 2.97 40.57
CA THR A 400 9.78 4.19 40.62
C THR A 400 8.29 3.90 40.71
N ASP A 401 7.54 4.82 41.31
CA ASP A 401 6.10 4.95 41.24
C ASP A 401 5.64 6.03 40.22
N LYS A 402 6.62 6.73 39.60
CA LYS A 402 6.39 7.82 38.63
C LYS A 402 6.65 7.34 37.22
N PHE A 403 5.63 6.80 36.62
CA PHE A 403 5.62 6.51 35.19
C PHE A 403 5.04 7.67 34.40
N PRO A 404 5.35 7.81 33.10
CA PRO A 404 4.68 8.78 32.25
C PRO A 404 3.16 8.60 32.40
N LEU A 405 2.50 9.57 33.03
CA LEU A 405 1.05 9.55 33.22
C LEU A 405 0.38 9.88 31.88
N GLY A 406 -0.62 9.08 31.55
CA GLY A 406 -1.43 9.26 30.37
C GLY A 406 -0.63 8.94 29.12
N VAL A 407 -0.94 7.82 28.59
CA VAL A 407 -0.67 7.52 27.19
C VAL A 407 -1.50 8.53 26.40
N GLU A 408 -1.01 9.77 26.28
CA GLU A 408 -1.44 10.59 25.17
C GLU A 408 -0.95 9.86 23.90
N PRO A 409 -1.84 9.59 22.93
CA PRO A 409 -1.36 9.11 21.65
C PRO A 409 -0.26 10.07 21.19
N PRO A 410 0.82 9.60 20.54
CA PRO A 410 1.91 10.46 20.13
C PRO A 410 1.30 11.66 19.42
N PHE A 411 1.73 12.85 19.85
CA PHE A 411 1.39 14.10 19.16
C PHE A 411 1.97 13.98 17.76
N VAL A 412 1.15 13.62 16.82
CA VAL A 412 1.53 13.57 15.42
C VAL A 412 1.52 14.99 14.93
N GLU A 413 2.68 15.61 14.92
CA GLU A 413 2.90 16.91 14.30
C GLU A 413 2.55 16.76 12.81
N GLY A 414 1.39 17.30 12.41
CA GLY A 414 0.87 17.22 11.03
C GLY A 414 -0.54 16.64 10.87
N LEU A 415 -1.07 15.86 11.83
CA LEU A 415 -2.48 15.44 11.87
C LEU A 415 -3.32 16.18 12.90
N GLY A 416 -2.71 16.97 13.76
CA GLY A 416 -3.39 17.77 14.76
C GLY A 416 -3.14 19.25 14.60
N LYS A 417 -3.75 19.84 13.59
CA LYS A 417 -4.03 21.30 13.63
C LYS A 417 -4.91 21.70 14.83
N TYR A 418 -5.23 20.77 15.74
CA TYR A 418 -6.22 20.96 16.80
C TYR A 418 -5.75 20.36 18.10
N MET A 419 -5.76 21.12 19.18
CA MET A 419 -5.67 20.60 20.54
C MET A 419 -7.08 20.38 21.09
N VAL A 420 -7.37 19.18 21.61
CA VAL A 420 -8.67 18.84 22.18
C VAL A 420 -8.45 18.31 23.60
N TYR A 421 -8.89 19.04 24.61
CA TYR A 421 -8.65 18.70 26.01
C TYR A 421 -9.78 19.16 26.92
N GLY A 422 -9.82 18.60 28.14
CA GLY A 422 -10.72 19.05 29.20
C GLY A 422 -10.07 20.16 30.04
N ARG A 423 -10.82 21.23 30.31
CA ARG A 423 -10.41 22.29 31.22
C ARG A 423 -11.62 22.81 32.01
N ASP A 424 -11.52 22.80 33.32
CA ASP A 424 -12.57 23.32 34.24
C ASP A 424 -13.96 22.76 33.93
N GLY A 425 -14.07 21.45 33.64
CA GLY A 425 -15.30 20.77 33.27
C GLY A 425 -15.85 21.09 31.87
N SER A 426 -15.07 21.75 31.05
CA SER A 426 -15.43 22.11 29.67
C SER A 426 -14.52 21.40 28.69
N LEU A 427 -15.05 21.04 27.51
CA LEU A 427 -14.25 20.57 26.39
C LEU A 427 -13.71 21.77 25.62
N VAL A 428 -12.41 21.83 25.44
CA VAL A 428 -11.73 22.88 24.66
C VAL A 428 -11.21 22.26 23.37
N ILE A 429 -11.51 22.88 22.22
CA ILE A 429 -10.95 22.59 20.92
C ILE A 429 -10.15 23.84 20.51
N GLU A 430 -8.84 23.78 20.56
CA GLU A 430 -7.97 24.87 20.14
C GLU A 430 -7.44 24.63 18.73
N LEU A 431 -7.51 25.68 17.93
CA LEU A 431 -6.95 25.78 16.58
C LEU A 431 -5.74 26.70 16.65
N PRO A 432 -4.52 26.27 16.28
CA PRO A 432 -3.33 27.13 16.30
C PRO A 432 -3.43 28.30 15.31
N GLU A 433 -4.24 28.13 14.26
CA GLU A 433 -4.52 29.17 13.25
C GLU A 433 -6.00 29.11 12.84
N GLU A 434 -6.55 30.22 12.36
CA GLU A 434 -7.91 30.25 11.80
C GLU A 434 -7.95 29.39 10.52
N PRO A 435 -8.89 28.45 10.43
CA PRO A 435 -8.96 27.56 9.28
C PRO A 435 -9.45 28.30 8.04
N SER A 436 -8.84 28.00 6.89
CA SER A 436 -9.24 28.56 5.58
C SER A 436 -10.65 28.17 5.13
N SER A 437 -11.23 27.14 5.76
CA SER A 437 -12.62 26.68 5.59
C SER A 437 -13.15 26.07 6.89
N PRO A 438 -14.47 26.12 7.16
CA PRO A 438 -15.06 25.54 8.36
C PRO A 438 -14.77 24.05 8.49
N ILE A 439 -14.36 23.59 9.68
CA ILE A 439 -13.97 22.20 9.95
C ILE A 439 -15.09 21.53 10.74
N LEU A 440 -15.60 20.40 10.21
CA LEU A 440 -16.62 19.63 10.90
C LEU A 440 -16.05 19.01 12.18
N TYR A 441 -16.76 19.18 13.32
CA TYR A 441 -16.51 18.42 14.54
C TYR A 441 -17.72 17.63 14.97
N SER A 442 -17.49 16.52 15.68
CA SER A 442 -18.54 15.69 16.27
C SER A 442 -18.09 15.12 17.62
N ILE A 443 -18.95 15.12 18.61
CA ILE A 443 -18.67 14.66 19.97
C ILE A 443 -19.62 13.49 20.28
N TYR A 444 -19.04 12.41 20.80
CA TYR A 444 -19.76 11.19 21.12
C TYR A 444 -19.49 10.78 22.55
N THR A 445 -20.43 10.06 23.18
CA THR A 445 -20.13 9.25 24.37
C THR A 445 -19.28 8.03 23.99
N VAL A 446 -18.70 7.35 24.97
CA VAL A 446 -17.94 6.11 24.73
C VAL A 446 -18.80 4.99 24.15
N GLU A 447 -20.13 5.05 24.32
CA GLU A 447 -21.11 4.12 23.74
C GLU A 447 -21.49 4.50 22.30
N GLY A 448 -20.90 5.58 21.75
CA GLY A 448 -21.15 6.01 20.36
C GLY A 448 -22.36 6.93 20.16
N LYS A 449 -23.02 7.41 21.23
CA LYS A 449 -24.13 8.37 21.12
C LYS A 449 -23.59 9.76 20.81
N THR A 450 -24.10 10.40 19.76
CA THR A 450 -23.74 11.79 19.42
C THR A 450 -24.28 12.77 20.47
N ILE A 451 -23.38 13.59 21.03
CA ILE A 451 -23.68 14.64 22.01
C ILE A 451 -23.77 16.00 21.34
N ALA A 452 -22.84 16.31 20.45
CA ALA A 452 -22.80 17.56 19.71
C ALA A 452 -22.13 17.38 18.35
N GLN A 453 -22.51 18.22 17.39
CA GLN A 453 -21.90 18.30 16.08
C GLN A 453 -21.99 19.74 15.57
N GLY A 454 -20.97 20.23 14.87
CA GLY A 454 -20.94 21.58 14.33
C GLY A 454 -19.73 21.84 13.47
N TYR A 455 -19.53 23.10 13.10
CA TYR A 455 -18.39 23.54 12.31
C TYR A 455 -17.54 24.52 13.11
N LEU A 456 -16.22 24.32 13.10
CA LEU A 456 -15.23 25.20 13.71
C LEU A 456 -14.77 26.24 12.68
N THR A 457 -14.86 27.50 13.07
CA THR A 457 -14.28 28.64 12.35
C THR A 457 -13.16 29.30 13.16
N GLY A 458 -12.87 28.78 14.35
CA GLY A 458 -11.87 29.19 15.32
C GLY A 458 -11.89 28.25 16.53
N SER A 459 -11.05 28.53 17.52
CA SER A 459 -11.03 27.76 18.78
C SER A 459 -12.38 27.80 19.48
N HIS A 460 -12.82 26.68 20.07
CA HIS A 460 -14.17 26.49 20.59
C HIS A 460 -14.14 25.87 21.99
N VAL A 461 -15.03 26.35 22.87
CA VAL A 461 -15.23 25.80 24.22
C VAL A 461 -16.67 25.33 24.35
N LEU A 462 -16.84 24.06 24.74
CA LEU A 462 -18.13 23.40 24.84
C LEU A 462 -18.37 22.92 26.28
N GLN A 463 -19.53 23.26 26.84
CA GLN A 463 -19.96 22.75 28.12
C GLN A 463 -20.58 21.37 27.91
N LEU A 464 -19.99 20.36 28.52
CA LEU A 464 -20.49 18.98 28.51
C LEU A 464 -20.71 18.51 29.96
N PRO A 465 -21.52 17.46 30.19
CA PRO A 465 -21.69 16.91 31.51
C PRO A 465 -20.34 16.49 32.13
N SER A 466 -20.07 16.99 33.36
CA SER A 466 -18.81 16.69 34.09
C SER A 466 -18.74 15.21 34.50
N GLY A 467 -17.53 14.68 34.57
CA GLY A 467 -17.25 13.28 34.98
C GLY A 467 -17.45 12.25 33.84
N GLY A 468 -17.66 12.72 32.61
CA GLY A 468 -17.80 11.87 31.45
C GLY A 468 -16.49 11.68 30.65
N VAL A 469 -16.42 10.61 29.88
CA VAL A 469 -15.39 10.38 28.86
C VAL A 469 -16.05 10.54 27.49
N TYR A 470 -15.44 11.37 26.65
CA TYR A 470 -15.97 11.74 25.34
C TYR A 470 -14.98 11.39 24.22
N VAL A 471 -15.52 10.99 23.09
CA VAL A 471 -14.78 10.84 21.84
C VAL A 471 -15.10 12.05 20.97
N VAL A 472 -14.08 12.84 20.64
CA VAL A 472 -14.21 14.08 19.86
C VAL A 472 -13.54 13.89 18.52
N ARG A 473 -14.29 14.01 17.44
CA ARG A 473 -13.79 14.01 16.08
C ARG A 473 -13.71 15.46 15.58
N VAL A 474 -12.55 15.89 15.06
CA VAL A 474 -12.35 17.19 14.42
C VAL A 474 -11.75 16.95 13.05
N GLY A 475 -12.51 17.18 12.00
CA GLY A 475 -12.10 16.77 10.65
C GLY A 475 -11.85 15.26 10.57
N THR A 476 -10.62 14.89 10.28
CA THR A 476 -10.16 13.48 10.26
C THR A 476 -9.57 13.00 11.59
N SER A 477 -9.31 13.90 12.54
CA SER A 477 -8.67 13.59 13.83
C SER A 477 -9.69 13.16 14.87
N ILE A 478 -9.34 12.16 15.70
CA ILE A 478 -10.19 11.65 16.80
C ILE A 478 -9.41 11.77 18.11
N HIS A 479 -10.07 12.34 19.12
CA HIS A 479 -9.50 12.60 20.44
C HIS A 479 -10.42 11.97 21.51
N LYS A 480 -9.84 11.40 22.56
CA LYS A 480 -10.56 10.95 23.74
C LYS A 480 -10.28 11.92 24.88
N VAL A 481 -11.32 12.49 25.48
CA VAL A 481 -11.21 13.52 26.50
C VAL A 481 -12.03 13.13 27.73
N SER A 482 -11.47 13.27 28.91
CA SER A 482 -12.16 13.13 30.21
C SER A 482 -12.44 14.52 30.76
N LEU A 483 -13.70 14.77 31.20
CA LEU A 483 -14.13 16.02 31.82
C LEU A 483 -14.48 15.80 33.28
#